data_3569c3f9158c57a700f4b1cbf0ec2048
#
_entry.id   3569c3f9158c57a700f4b1cbf0ec2048
#
_cell.length_a   1.000
_cell.length_b   1.000
_cell.length_c   1.000
_cell.angle_alpha   90.00
_cell.angle_beta   90.00
_cell.angle_gamma   90.00
#
_symmetry.space_group_name_H-M   'P 1'
#
loop_
_entity.id
_entity.type
_entity.pdbx_description
1 polymer ?
#
loop_
_entity_poly.entity_id
_entity_poly.type
_entity_poly.pdbx_seq_one_letter_code
_entity_poly.pdbx_strand_id
1 'polypeptide(L)'
;MNAQAAMEDHVVTARNLRKAYRNTVALDNTDFDVGGGRIVGLIGPNGAGKTTALKAMLGLTPFDGELKVLGRDPRTQRDELMNDVCFIADVAVLPRWIRVKEAIDFVAGVHPRFDRARCERFLANTQLKPRQRVRELSKGMIVQLHLALVMAIDARLLVLDEPTLGLDILYRKQFYQRLLEDYFDEQKTIIITTHQVEEVEHILTDVMFIRAGKIVLDAPMDAIGERFVEVLVSSDRAEDARALGPIDERALPFGKTMMLFDGLPQSQLASLGETRTPGLADLFVATMKGTYA
;
A
#
# COMPACT_ATOMS: atom_id res chain seq x y z
N MET A 1 12.41 -4.05 28.91
CA MET A 1 12.62 -3.89 27.46
C MET A 1 12.61 -2.40 27.17
N ASN A 2 13.74 -1.87 26.68
CA ASN A 2 13.93 -0.42 26.52
C ASN A 2 13.08 0.14 25.39
N ALA A 3 12.39 1.24 25.64
CA ALA A 3 11.63 2.01 24.63
C ALA A 3 12.50 2.42 23.41
N GLN A 4 13.82 2.49 23.57
CA GLN A 4 14.79 2.78 22.53
C GLN A 4 14.97 1.60 21.54
N ALA A 5 14.91 0.34 22.02
CA ALA A 5 15.00 -0.85 21.15
C ALA A 5 13.71 -1.02 20.29
N ALA A 6 12.55 -0.61 20.80
CA ALA A 6 11.30 -0.64 20.02
C ALA A 6 11.25 0.44 18.93
N MET A 7 12.03 1.53 19.05
CA MET A 7 12.12 2.57 18.01
C MET A 7 13.08 2.21 16.86
N GLU A 8 13.96 1.22 17.04
CA GLU A 8 14.90 0.76 15.99
C GLU A 8 14.23 -0.19 14.96
N ASP A 9 13.02 -0.67 15.26
CA ASP A 9 12.31 -1.64 14.41
C ASP A 9 11.32 -0.98 13.44
N HIS A 10 11.05 0.36 13.58
CA HIS A 10 10.12 1.06 12.71
C HIS A 10 10.83 1.77 11.54
N VAL A 11 10.38 1.42 10.32
CA VAL A 11 10.85 2.07 9.07
C VAL A 11 10.20 3.43 8.87
N VAL A 12 8.93 3.58 9.27
CA VAL A 12 8.24 4.87 9.29
C VAL A 12 7.57 5.05 10.64
N THR A 13 7.70 6.26 11.21
CA THR A 13 6.97 6.69 12.42
C THR A 13 6.38 8.07 12.16
N ALA A 14 5.07 8.20 12.30
CA ALA A 14 4.35 9.47 12.17
C ALA A 14 3.56 9.78 13.44
N ARG A 15 3.65 11.04 13.91
CA ARG A 15 2.91 11.53 15.08
C ARG A 15 2.33 12.90 14.79
N ASN A 16 1.01 13.04 14.98
CA ASN A 16 0.26 14.26 14.67
C ASN A 16 0.56 14.79 13.27
N LEU A 17 0.77 13.89 12.31
CA LEU A 17 1.13 14.27 10.95
C LEU A 17 -0.03 15.01 10.29
N ARG A 18 0.23 16.26 9.90
CA ARG A 18 -0.78 17.14 9.32
C ARG A 18 -0.28 17.78 8.03
N LYS A 19 -1.16 17.81 7.04
CA LYS A 19 -0.92 18.53 5.79
C LYS A 19 -2.21 19.17 5.28
N ALA A 20 -2.15 20.48 5.06
CA ALA A 20 -3.23 21.23 4.41
C ALA A 20 -2.75 21.85 3.09
N TYR A 21 -3.63 21.88 2.10
CA TYR A 21 -3.48 22.57 0.83
C TYR A 21 -4.60 23.60 0.73
N ARG A 22 -4.28 24.89 0.84
CA ARG A 22 -5.27 25.99 0.84
C ARG A 22 -6.47 25.65 1.76
N ASN A 23 -7.58 25.20 1.19
CA ASN A 23 -8.83 24.94 1.92
C ASN A 23 -9.08 23.45 2.19
N THR A 24 -8.15 22.55 1.85
CA THR A 24 -8.31 21.11 2.02
C THR A 24 -7.28 20.56 2.97
N VAL A 25 -7.71 19.91 4.04
CA VAL A 25 -6.84 19.13 4.91
C VAL A 25 -6.68 17.75 4.29
N ALA A 26 -5.47 17.42 3.85
CA ALA A 26 -5.16 16.16 3.20
C ALA A 26 -4.65 15.09 4.17
N LEU A 27 -4.00 15.51 5.28
CA LEU A 27 -3.67 14.70 6.44
C LEU A 27 -4.08 15.47 7.69
N ASP A 28 -4.80 14.83 8.59
CA ASP A 28 -5.42 15.48 9.74
C ASP A 28 -4.97 14.86 11.06
N ASN A 29 -3.81 15.31 11.55
CA ASN A 29 -3.20 14.87 12.81
C ASN A 29 -3.19 13.34 12.94
N THR A 30 -2.68 12.66 11.93
CA THR A 30 -2.69 11.20 11.87
C THR A 30 -1.41 10.60 12.42
N ASP A 31 -1.56 9.50 13.17
CA ASP A 31 -0.48 8.72 13.75
C ASP A 31 -0.45 7.34 13.07
N PHE A 32 0.73 6.84 12.77
CA PHE A 32 0.93 5.47 12.30
C PHE A 32 2.41 5.06 12.40
N ASP A 33 2.63 3.76 12.43
CA ASP A 33 3.95 3.15 12.40
C ASP A 33 4.02 2.09 11.30
N VAL A 34 5.18 1.98 10.63
CA VAL A 34 5.46 0.91 9.68
C VAL A 34 6.69 0.16 10.15
N GLY A 35 6.53 -1.11 10.44
CA GLY A 35 7.63 -2.01 10.82
C GLY A 35 8.56 -2.36 9.66
N GLY A 36 9.76 -2.84 9.99
CA GLY A 36 10.70 -3.39 9.03
C GLY A 36 10.26 -4.75 8.47
N GLY A 37 10.70 -5.09 7.25
CA GLY A 37 10.42 -6.40 6.63
C GLY A 37 8.93 -6.63 6.32
N ARG A 38 8.18 -5.57 6.01
CA ARG A 38 6.73 -5.61 5.79
C ARG A 38 6.34 -5.17 4.40
N ILE A 39 5.22 -5.70 3.91
CA ILE A 39 4.52 -5.20 2.72
C ILE A 39 3.21 -4.58 3.20
N VAL A 40 3.16 -3.25 3.24
CA VAL A 40 2.07 -2.48 3.82
C VAL A 40 1.19 -1.88 2.72
N GLY A 41 -0.10 -2.20 2.74
CA GLY A 41 -1.10 -1.59 1.88
C GLY A 41 -1.67 -0.31 2.51
N LEU A 42 -1.36 0.88 1.98
CA LEU A 42 -2.04 2.12 2.34
C LEU A 42 -3.22 2.34 1.41
N ILE A 43 -4.40 1.94 1.85
CA ILE A 43 -5.61 1.80 1.05
C ILE A 43 -6.62 2.88 1.41
N GLY A 44 -7.22 3.50 0.40
CA GLY A 44 -8.23 4.54 0.62
C GLY A 44 -8.81 5.05 -0.68
N PRO A 45 -9.97 5.72 -0.65
CA PRO A 45 -10.57 6.32 -1.84
C PRO A 45 -9.69 7.44 -2.41
N ASN A 46 -10.03 7.88 -3.63
CA ASN A 46 -9.35 9.02 -4.23
C ASN A 46 -9.57 10.28 -3.37
N GLY A 47 -8.48 11.02 -3.13
CA GLY A 47 -8.51 12.18 -2.24
C GLY A 47 -8.39 11.88 -0.73
N ALA A 48 -8.27 10.62 -0.30
CA ALA A 48 -8.16 10.25 1.11
C ALA A 48 -6.85 10.71 1.79
N GLY A 49 -5.81 11.08 1.02
CA GLY A 49 -4.52 11.51 1.55
C GLY A 49 -3.34 10.60 1.25
N LYS A 50 -3.53 9.44 0.56
CA LYS A 50 -2.49 8.45 0.23
C LYS A 50 -1.23 9.08 -0.36
N THR A 51 -1.34 9.67 -1.54
CA THR A 51 -0.21 10.33 -2.24
C THR A 51 0.41 11.47 -1.41
N THR A 52 -0.40 12.15 -0.58
CA THR A 52 0.12 13.20 0.31
C THR A 52 0.98 12.60 1.43
N ALA A 53 0.56 11.49 2.02
CA ALA A 53 1.36 10.76 3.01
C ALA A 53 2.69 10.29 2.40
N LEU A 54 2.65 9.66 1.20
CA LEU A 54 3.88 9.27 0.50
C LEU A 54 4.79 10.46 0.20
N LYS A 55 4.24 11.59 -0.28
CA LYS A 55 5.03 12.80 -0.54
C LYS A 55 5.66 13.38 0.73
N ALA A 56 4.98 13.30 1.87
CA ALA A 56 5.54 13.70 3.15
C ALA A 56 6.71 12.77 3.55
N MET A 57 6.53 11.45 3.47
CA MET A 57 7.57 10.45 3.75
C MET A 57 8.84 10.65 2.89
N LEU A 58 8.66 11.11 1.65
CA LEU A 58 9.75 11.36 0.70
C LEU A 58 10.36 12.76 0.79
N GLY A 59 9.87 13.62 1.70
CA GLY A 59 10.32 15.02 1.79
C GLY A 59 9.97 15.86 0.58
N LEU A 60 8.91 15.49 -0.17
CA LEU A 60 8.45 16.18 -1.38
C LEU A 60 7.38 17.22 -1.10
N THR A 61 6.86 17.28 0.12
CA THR A 61 5.89 18.30 0.57
C THR A 61 6.15 18.66 2.02
N PRO A 62 6.05 19.95 2.41
CA PRO A 62 6.10 20.33 3.82
C PRO A 62 4.86 19.81 4.56
N PHE A 63 5.05 19.51 5.84
CA PHE A 63 4.03 18.99 6.74
C PHE A 63 4.27 19.52 8.17
N ASP A 64 3.25 19.45 9.02
CA ASP A 64 3.32 19.70 10.45
C ASP A 64 3.33 18.35 11.20
N GLY A 65 3.80 18.36 12.47
CA GLY A 65 3.95 17.16 13.28
C GLY A 65 5.33 16.52 13.14
N GLU A 66 5.44 15.28 13.59
CA GLU A 66 6.68 14.50 13.55
C GLU A 66 6.56 13.37 12.53
N LEU A 67 7.59 13.23 11.70
CA LEU A 67 7.72 12.12 10.75
C LEU A 67 9.19 11.71 10.67
N LYS A 68 9.43 10.42 10.89
CA LYS A 68 10.74 9.81 10.67
C LYS A 68 10.59 8.67 9.67
N VAL A 69 11.51 8.60 8.73
CA VAL A 69 11.61 7.51 7.75
C VAL A 69 13.05 6.98 7.81
N LEU A 70 13.20 5.70 8.10
CA LEU A 70 14.50 5.08 8.36
C LEU A 70 15.33 5.87 9.41
N GLY A 71 14.64 6.38 10.46
CA GLY A 71 15.21 7.18 11.53
C GLY A 71 15.53 8.64 11.18
N ARG A 72 15.30 9.10 9.94
CA ARG A 72 15.62 10.44 9.43
C ARG A 72 14.37 11.31 9.30
N ASP A 73 14.50 12.61 9.53
CA ASP A 73 13.44 13.59 9.21
C ASP A 73 13.50 13.93 7.70
N PRO A 74 12.45 13.64 6.93
CA PRO A 74 12.46 13.87 5.49
C PRO A 74 12.58 15.35 5.08
N ARG A 75 12.30 16.29 5.99
CA ARG A 75 12.39 17.74 5.71
C ARG A 75 13.84 18.23 5.69
N THR A 76 14.71 17.62 6.49
CA THR A 76 16.08 18.08 6.71
C THR A 76 17.15 17.12 6.24
N GLN A 77 16.84 15.82 6.12
CA GLN A 77 17.78 14.75 5.78
C GLN A 77 17.37 13.98 4.51
N ARG A 78 16.67 14.68 3.59
CA ARG A 78 16.12 14.06 2.38
C ARG A 78 17.20 13.43 1.50
N ASP A 79 18.34 14.10 1.30
CA ASP A 79 19.40 13.60 0.41
C ASP A 79 20.00 12.28 0.93
N GLU A 80 20.20 12.17 2.23
CA GLU A 80 20.65 10.91 2.86
C GLU A 80 19.56 9.83 2.79
N LEU A 81 18.31 10.22 3.04
CA LEU A 81 17.16 9.33 3.01
C LEU A 81 16.99 8.67 1.64
N MET A 82 17.12 9.44 0.56
CA MET A 82 16.92 8.95 -0.82
C MET A 82 17.99 7.95 -1.28
N ASN A 83 19.08 7.75 -0.55
CA ASN A 83 20.03 6.66 -0.80
C ASN A 83 19.45 5.29 -0.42
N ASP A 84 18.50 5.25 0.51
CA ASP A 84 17.90 4.04 1.07
C ASP A 84 16.43 3.84 0.64
N VAL A 85 15.87 4.81 -0.11
CA VAL A 85 14.46 4.79 -0.54
C VAL A 85 14.36 4.79 -2.05
N CYS A 86 13.50 3.94 -2.58
CA CYS A 86 13.09 3.99 -3.99
C CYS A 86 11.60 4.31 -4.08
N PHE A 87 11.23 5.16 -5.05
CA PHE A 87 9.86 5.61 -5.24
C PHE A 87 9.40 5.45 -6.69
N ILE A 88 8.24 4.82 -6.87
CA ILE A 88 7.49 4.82 -8.13
C ILE A 88 6.23 5.67 -7.92
N ALA A 89 6.11 6.75 -8.69
CA ALA A 89 4.89 7.54 -8.75
C ALA A 89 3.83 6.84 -9.61
N ASP A 90 2.55 7.15 -9.34
CA ASP A 90 1.36 6.72 -10.09
C ASP A 90 1.53 6.79 -11.63
N VAL A 91 2.21 7.81 -12.11
CA VAL A 91 2.57 7.91 -13.52
C VAL A 91 4.08 8.01 -13.59
N ALA A 92 4.74 6.88 -13.60
CA ALA A 92 6.17 6.84 -13.88
C ALA A 92 6.41 7.32 -15.30
N VAL A 93 6.59 8.62 -15.45
CA VAL A 93 6.76 9.27 -16.75
C VAL A 93 8.24 9.28 -17.11
N LEU A 94 8.70 8.19 -17.73
CA LEU A 94 9.96 8.28 -18.46
C LEU A 94 9.76 9.24 -19.65
N PRO A 95 10.72 10.14 -19.90
CA PRO A 95 10.65 11.05 -21.04
C PRO A 95 10.45 10.26 -22.34
N ARG A 96 9.43 10.60 -23.12
CA ARG A 96 9.06 9.84 -24.33
C ARG A 96 10.15 9.77 -25.39
N TRP A 97 11.10 10.70 -25.35
CA TRP A 97 12.23 10.78 -26.29
C TRP A 97 13.43 9.91 -25.89
N ILE A 98 13.56 9.55 -24.58
CA ILE A 98 14.70 8.76 -24.08
C ILE A 98 14.66 7.33 -24.61
N ARG A 99 15.81 6.72 -24.81
CA ARG A 99 15.94 5.31 -25.16
C ARG A 99 16.03 4.43 -23.90
N VAL A 100 15.64 3.16 -24.04
CA VAL A 100 15.73 2.17 -22.93
C VAL A 100 17.13 2.18 -22.33
N LYS A 101 18.18 2.11 -23.14
CA LYS A 101 19.58 2.16 -22.66
C LYS A 101 19.88 3.46 -21.92
N GLU A 102 19.45 4.60 -22.47
CA GLU A 102 19.69 5.90 -21.87
C GLU A 102 18.97 6.07 -20.53
N ALA A 103 17.77 5.47 -20.36
CA ALA A 103 17.07 5.43 -19.10
C ALA A 103 17.84 4.61 -18.06
N ILE A 104 18.39 3.46 -18.43
CA ILE A 104 19.23 2.63 -17.56
C ILE A 104 20.50 3.40 -17.17
N ASP A 105 21.19 4.00 -18.14
CA ASP A 105 22.40 4.79 -17.92
C ASP A 105 22.15 5.97 -16.97
N PHE A 106 20.99 6.64 -17.13
CA PHE A 106 20.59 7.74 -16.26
C PHE A 106 20.38 7.28 -14.82
N VAL A 107 19.58 6.22 -14.59
CA VAL A 107 19.33 5.72 -13.23
C VAL A 107 20.62 5.22 -12.59
N ALA A 108 21.47 4.52 -13.34
CA ALA A 108 22.78 4.06 -12.87
C ALA A 108 23.73 5.23 -12.49
N GLY A 109 23.58 6.38 -13.13
CA GLY A 109 24.36 7.58 -12.83
C GLY A 109 23.86 8.38 -11.63
N VAL A 110 22.57 8.24 -11.26
CA VAL A 110 21.95 9.03 -10.18
C VAL A 110 21.79 8.24 -8.89
N HIS A 111 21.55 6.91 -8.97
CA HIS A 111 21.27 6.12 -7.78
C HIS A 111 22.49 5.25 -7.39
N PRO A 112 23.10 5.47 -6.21
CA PRO A 112 24.35 4.80 -5.81
C PRO A 112 24.21 3.29 -5.63
N ARG A 113 22.98 2.80 -5.36
CA ARG A 113 22.68 1.37 -5.14
C ARG A 113 22.02 0.71 -6.36
N PHE A 114 22.18 1.26 -7.56
CA PHE A 114 21.63 0.66 -8.77
C PHE A 114 22.55 -0.47 -9.29
N ASP A 115 22.00 -1.68 -9.38
CA ASP A 115 22.66 -2.85 -9.98
C ASP A 115 22.23 -2.99 -11.46
N ARG A 116 23.13 -2.56 -12.36
CA ARG A 116 22.92 -2.66 -13.80
C ARG A 116 22.71 -4.10 -14.27
N ALA A 117 23.49 -5.05 -13.73
CA ALA A 117 23.39 -6.44 -14.13
C ALA A 117 22.03 -7.04 -13.73
N ARG A 118 21.50 -6.63 -12.56
CA ARG A 118 20.14 -6.99 -12.13
C ARG A 118 19.08 -6.40 -13.07
N CYS A 119 19.20 -5.13 -13.44
CA CYS A 119 18.31 -4.50 -14.43
C CYS A 119 18.30 -5.25 -15.77
N GLU A 120 19.47 -5.58 -16.29
CA GLU A 120 19.61 -6.29 -17.55
C GLU A 120 19.02 -7.72 -17.48
N ARG A 121 19.17 -8.42 -16.35
CA ARG A 121 18.52 -9.72 -16.13
C ARG A 121 16.98 -9.61 -16.17
N PHE A 122 16.40 -8.57 -15.56
CA PHE A 122 14.95 -8.34 -15.65
C PHE A 122 14.49 -8.08 -17.08
N LEU A 123 15.28 -7.32 -17.84
CA LEU A 123 14.94 -6.99 -19.23
C LEU A 123 15.15 -8.15 -20.20
N ALA A 124 16.03 -9.11 -19.89
CA ALA A 124 16.33 -10.26 -20.77
C ALA A 124 15.11 -11.10 -21.13
N ASN A 125 14.12 -11.15 -20.24
CA ASN A 125 12.86 -11.89 -20.45
C ASN A 125 11.73 -11.01 -21.03
N THR A 126 12.06 -9.83 -21.57
CA THR A 126 11.11 -8.90 -22.17
C THR A 126 11.40 -8.70 -23.66
N GLN A 127 10.47 -8.07 -24.37
CA GLN A 127 10.67 -7.68 -25.78
C GLN A 127 11.34 -6.32 -25.92
N LEU A 128 11.80 -5.71 -24.83
CA LEU A 128 12.44 -4.41 -24.79
C LEU A 128 13.81 -4.44 -25.44
N LYS A 129 14.04 -3.55 -26.43
CA LYS A 129 15.34 -3.43 -27.08
C LYS A 129 16.06 -2.16 -26.60
N PRO A 130 17.36 -2.18 -26.31
CA PRO A 130 18.11 -1.05 -25.76
C PRO A 130 18.01 0.25 -26.58
N ARG A 131 17.83 0.12 -27.91
CA ARG A 131 17.76 1.26 -28.84
C ARG A 131 16.36 1.84 -29.03
N GLN A 132 15.30 1.14 -28.57
CA GLN A 132 13.92 1.64 -28.66
C GLN A 132 13.74 2.89 -27.78
N ARG A 133 12.94 3.84 -28.25
CA ARG A 133 12.53 5.01 -27.48
C ARG A 133 11.27 4.68 -26.68
N VAL A 134 11.10 5.32 -25.52
CA VAL A 134 9.92 5.13 -24.66
C VAL A 134 8.61 5.37 -25.43
N ARG A 135 8.56 6.34 -26.35
CA ARG A 135 7.38 6.58 -27.21
C ARG A 135 7.02 5.42 -28.15
N GLU A 136 7.94 4.49 -28.40
CA GLU A 136 7.76 3.33 -29.28
C GLU A 136 7.31 2.09 -28.52
N LEU A 137 7.25 2.19 -27.19
CA LEU A 137 6.88 1.11 -26.29
C LEU A 137 5.36 1.09 -26.09
N SER A 138 4.79 -0.11 -25.97
CA SER A 138 3.43 -0.27 -25.47
C SER A 138 3.36 0.12 -23.98
N LYS A 139 2.15 0.36 -23.46
CA LYS A 139 1.97 0.64 -22.01
C LYS A 139 2.59 -0.45 -21.13
N GLY A 140 2.34 -1.72 -21.44
CA GLY A 140 2.93 -2.84 -20.70
C GLY A 140 4.46 -2.87 -20.78
N MET A 141 5.06 -2.55 -21.95
CA MET A 141 6.51 -2.47 -22.07
C MET A 141 7.11 -1.30 -21.26
N ILE A 142 6.42 -0.15 -21.16
CA ILE A 142 6.84 0.96 -20.31
C ILE A 142 6.88 0.52 -18.85
N VAL A 143 5.87 -0.20 -18.39
CA VAL A 143 5.83 -0.71 -17.02
C VAL A 143 6.92 -1.75 -16.77
N GLN A 144 7.15 -2.67 -17.71
CA GLN A 144 8.28 -3.61 -17.60
C GLN A 144 9.63 -2.88 -17.48
N LEU A 145 9.83 -1.78 -18.24
CA LEU A 145 11.03 -0.97 -18.12
C LEU A 145 11.13 -0.30 -16.75
N HIS A 146 10.05 0.30 -16.26
CA HIS A 146 10.02 0.90 -14.92
C HIS A 146 10.33 -0.10 -13.83
N LEU A 147 9.70 -1.27 -13.90
CA LEU A 147 9.97 -2.35 -12.98
C LEU A 147 11.45 -2.74 -12.96
N ALA A 148 12.02 -2.99 -14.14
CA ALA A 148 13.41 -3.38 -14.24
C ALA A 148 14.35 -2.33 -13.63
N LEU A 149 14.04 -1.03 -13.83
CA LEU A 149 14.81 0.07 -13.25
C LEU A 149 14.72 0.09 -11.73
N VAL A 150 13.51 -0.03 -11.18
CA VAL A 150 13.28 0.06 -9.74
C VAL A 150 13.76 -1.17 -8.99
N MET A 151 13.46 -2.36 -9.49
CA MET A 151 13.88 -3.61 -8.88
C MET A 151 15.40 -3.82 -8.94
N ALA A 152 16.09 -3.05 -9.77
CA ALA A 152 17.55 -3.00 -9.78
C ALA A 152 18.17 -2.07 -8.72
N ILE A 153 17.35 -1.31 -7.99
CA ILE A 153 17.80 -0.48 -6.88
C ILE A 153 17.67 -1.27 -5.58
N ASP A 154 18.78 -1.45 -4.87
CA ASP A 154 18.77 -2.10 -3.56
C ASP A 154 18.38 -1.10 -2.47
N ALA A 155 17.10 -0.79 -2.35
CA ALA A 155 16.54 0.12 -1.36
C ALA A 155 16.01 -0.65 -0.14
N ARG A 156 16.12 -0.04 1.05
CA ARG A 156 15.52 -0.54 2.30
C ARG A 156 14.01 -0.28 2.37
N LEU A 157 13.57 0.81 1.75
CA LEU A 157 12.15 1.16 1.64
C LEU A 157 11.79 1.40 0.18
N LEU A 158 10.85 0.63 -0.33
CA LEU A 158 10.22 0.83 -1.64
C LEU A 158 8.83 1.42 -1.46
N VAL A 159 8.58 2.56 -2.07
CA VAL A 159 7.30 3.26 -2.04
C VAL A 159 6.66 3.22 -3.42
N LEU A 160 5.45 2.69 -3.51
CA LEU A 160 4.72 2.49 -4.76
C LEU A 160 3.38 3.21 -4.69
N ASP A 161 3.21 4.25 -5.51
CA ASP A 161 1.94 4.99 -5.60
C ASP A 161 1.14 4.51 -6.81
N GLU A 162 0.07 3.72 -6.57
CA GLU A 162 -0.81 3.12 -7.59
C GLU A 162 -0.03 2.41 -8.72
N PRO A 163 0.92 1.49 -8.42
CA PRO A 163 1.95 1.05 -9.37
C PRO A 163 1.41 0.27 -10.58
N THR A 164 0.19 -0.25 -10.49
CA THR A 164 -0.46 -1.08 -11.52
C THR A 164 -1.58 -0.35 -12.26
N LEU A 165 -1.78 0.94 -11.97
CA LEU A 165 -2.83 1.72 -12.60
C LEU A 165 -2.67 1.75 -14.14
N GLY A 166 -3.73 1.37 -14.84
CA GLY A 166 -3.74 1.33 -16.32
C GLY A 166 -3.09 0.11 -16.94
N LEU A 167 -2.66 -0.88 -16.14
CA LEU A 167 -2.25 -2.20 -16.62
C LEU A 167 -3.45 -3.14 -16.79
N ASP A 168 -3.33 -4.07 -17.72
CA ASP A 168 -4.26 -5.20 -17.76
C ASP A 168 -3.96 -6.22 -16.63
N ILE A 169 -4.92 -7.09 -16.36
CA ILE A 169 -4.89 -8.02 -15.24
C ILE A 169 -3.67 -8.99 -15.27
N LEU A 170 -3.19 -9.35 -16.47
CA LEU A 170 -2.06 -10.26 -16.61
C LEU A 170 -0.76 -9.59 -16.15
N TYR A 171 -0.52 -8.36 -16.63
CA TYR A 171 0.67 -7.59 -16.23
C TYR A 171 0.66 -7.20 -14.76
N ARG A 172 -0.51 -6.91 -14.17
CA ARG A 172 -0.64 -6.65 -12.73
C ARG A 172 -0.21 -7.86 -11.89
N LYS A 173 -0.71 -9.06 -12.23
CA LYS A 173 -0.31 -10.30 -11.54
C LYS A 173 1.18 -10.56 -11.66
N GLN A 174 1.75 -10.41 -12.87
CA GLN A 174 3.19 -10.57 -13.08
C GLN A 174 4.02 -9.54 -12.29
N PHE A 175 3.52 -8.30 -12.16
CA PHE A 175 4.17 -7.27 -11.36
C PHE A 175 4.30 -7.71 -9.90
N TYR A 176 3.19 -8.06 -9.26
CA TYR A 176 3.19 -8.42 -7.85
C TYR A 176 3.93 -9.73 -7.58
N GLN A 177 3.81 -10.70 -8.48
CA GLN A 177 4.58 -11.94 -8.38
C GLN A 177 6.09 -11.67 -8.38
N ARG A 178 6.59 -10.88 -9.33
CA ARG A 178 8.02 -10.51 -9.38
C ARG A 178 8.45 -9.65 -8.21
N LEU A 179 7.58 -8.78 -7.71
CA LEU A 179 7.85 -7.99 -6.52
C LEU A 179 8.16 -8.88 -5.31
N LEU A 180 7.39 -9.97 -5.15
CA LEU A 180 7.61 -10.96 -4.09
C LEU A 180 8.85 -11.82 -4.35
N GLU A 181 8.94 -12.42 -5.55
CA GLU A 181 9.97 -13.43 -5.86
C GLU A 181 11.37 -12.83 -6.03
N ASP A 182 11.46 -11.65 -6.66
CA ASP A 182 12.74 -11.09 -7.11
C ASP A 182 13.24 -9.91 -6.28
N TYR A 183 12.34 -9.22 -5.54
CA TYR A 183 12.70 -7.99 -4.84
C TYR A 183 12.56 -8.06 -3.33
N PHE A 184 11.43 -8.57 -2.83
CA PHE A 184 11.13 -8.58 -1.40
C PHE A 184 12.00 -9.59 -0.64
N ASP A 185 12.54 -9.15 0.49
CA ASP A 185 13.18 -9.97 1.51
C ASP A 185 12.89 -9.34 2.89
N GLU A 186 13.21 -10.04 3.97
CA GLU A 186 12.93 -9.59 5.34
C GLU A 186 13.64 -8.29 5.76
N GLN A 187 14.61 -7.81 4.97
CA GLN A 187 15.32 -6.56 5.22
C GLN A 187 14.71 -5.38 4.49
N LYS A 188 13.75 -5.62 3.58
CA LYS A 188 13.10 -4.61 2.77
C LYS A 188 11.67 -4.37 3.22
N THR A 189 11.28 -3.12 3.24
CA THR A 189 9.89 -2.73 3.50
C THR A 189 9.30 -2.14 2.23
N ILE A 190 8.05 -2.49 1.93
CA ILE A 190 7.33 -2.00 0.77
C ILE A 190 6.05 -1.33 1.24
N ILE A 191 5.81 -0.09 0.81
CA ILE A 191 4.53 0.60 1.00
C ILE A 191 3.87 0.74 -0.36
N ILE A 192 2.66 0.19 -0.49
CA ILE A 192 1.87 0.24 -1.73
C ILE A 192 0.60 1.03 -1.47
N THR A 193 0.37 2.11 -2.23
CA THR A 193 -0.95 2.72 -2.24
C THR A 193 -1.79 2.12 -3.35
N THR A 194 -3.05 1.88 -3.06
CA THR A 194 -4.03 1.48 -4.06
C THR A 194 -5.45 1.82 -3.61
N HIS A 195 -6.37 1.87 -4.56
CA HIS A 195 -7.81 1.86 -4.33
C HIS A 195 -8.44 0.52 -4.78
N GLN A 196 -7.64 -0.40 -5.33
CA GLN A 196 -8.03 -1.72 -5.82
C GLN A 196 -7.51 -2.80 -4.85
N VAL A 197 -8.26 -3.03 -3.78
CA VAL A 197 -7.88 -3.88 -2.64
C VAL A 197 -7.55 -5.31 -3.07
N GLU A 198 -8.43 -5.89 -3.91
CA GLU A 198 -8.37 -7.30 -4.35
C GLU A 198 -7.08 -7.65 -5.11
N GLU A 199 -6.41 -6.63 -5.68
CA GLU A 199 -5.18 -6.84 -6.44
C GLU A 199 -3.96 -7.07 -5.55
N VAL A 200 -3.98 -6.52 -4.34
CA VAL A 200 -2.82 -6.50 -3.44
C VAL A 200 -3.02 -7.36 -2.19
N GLU A 201 -4.25 -7.70 -1.82
CA GLU A 201 -4.58 -8.42 -0.59
C GLU A 201 -3.67 -9.64 -0.35
N HIS A 202 -3.41 -10.40 -1.40
CA HIS A 202 -2.64 -11.65 -1.33
C HIS A 202 -1.13 -11.47 -1.11
N ILE A 203 -0.61 -10.24 -1.19
CA ILE A 203 0.82 -9.95 -0.97
C ILE A 203 1.08 -9.13 0.29
N LEU A 204 0.04 -8.55 0.90
CA LEU A 204 0.19 -7.70 2.06
C LEU A 204 0.51 -8.50 3.32
N THR A 205 1.41 -7.97 4.13
CA THR A 205 1.61 -8.39 5.52
C THR A 205 0.79 -7.55 6.49
N ASP A 206 0.58 -6.27 6.15
CA ASP A 206 -0.14 -5.31 6.98
C ASP A 206 -1.00 -4.38 6.09
N VAL A 207 -2.07 -3.88 6.65
CA VAL A 207 -2.98 -2.96 5.97
C VAL A 207 -3.26 -1.72 6.82
N MET A 208 -3.22 -0.56 6.17
CA MET A 208 -3.67 0.71 6.72
C MET A 208 -4.78 1.29 5.85
N PHE A 209 -5.97 1.52 6.42
CA PHE A 209 -7.04 2.23 5.74
C PHE A 209 -7.00 3.71 6.09
N ILE A 210 -6.96 4.55 5.06
CA ILE A 210 -6.98 6.01 5.22
C ILE A 210 -8.28 6.60 4.66
N ARG A 211 -8.94 7.45 5.47
CA ARG A 211 -10.16 8.18 5.11
C ARG A 211 -10.07 9.62 5.60
N ALA A 212 -10.30 10.58 4.70
CA ALA A 212 -10.27 12.02 5.02
C ALA A 212 -9.00 12.45 5.79
N GLY A 213 -7.84 11.92 5.43
CA GLY A 213 -6.55 12.24 6.04
C GLY A 213 -6.25 11.56 7.36
N LYS A 214 -7.08 10.63 7.81
CA LYS A 214 -6.88 9.86 9.06
C LYS A 214 -6.73 8.37 8.77
N ILE A 215 -5.83 7.70 9.48
CA ILE A 215 -5.80 6.24 9.52
C ILE A 215 -6.99 5.75 10.37
N VAL A 216 -7.86 4.99 9.76
CA VAL A 216 -9.09 4.45 10.39
C VAL A 216 -8.99 2.96 10.70
N LEU A 217 -8.06 2.26 10.10
CA LEU A 217 -7.66 0.89 10.43
C LEU A 217 -6.16 0.77 10.22
N ASP A 218 -5.47 0.14 11.14
CA ASP A 218 -4.07 -0.27 11.04
C ASP A 218 -3.95 -1.64 11.70
N ALA A 219 -3.64 -2.67 10.91
CA ALA A 219 -3.61 -4.04 11.40
C ALA A 219 -2.72 -4.95 10.52
N PRO A 220 -2.05 -5.94 11.13
CA PRO A 220 -1.49 -7.07 10.40
C PRO A 220 -2.60 -7.90 9.74
N MET A 221 -2.31 -8.49 8.58
CA MET A 221 -3.31 -9.25 7.81
C MET A 221 -3.81 -10.51 8.54
N ASP A 222 -2.97 -11.14 9.35
CA ASP A 222 -3.36 -12.30 10.19
C ASP A 222 -4.36 -11.89 11.29
N ALA A 223 -4.19 -10.72 11.89
CA ALA A 223 -5.11 -10.19 12.90
C ALA A 223 -6.51 -9.83 12.35
N ILE A 224 -6.64 -9.59 11.05
CA ILE A 224 -7.95 -9.31 10.42
C ILE A 224 -8.92 -10.46 10.65
N GLY A 225 -8.48 -11.70 10.43
CA GLY A 225 -9.32 -12.88 10.60
C GLY A 225 -9.71 -13.20 12.05
N GLU A 226 -8.91 -12.75 13.01
CA GLU A 226 -9.20 -12.91 14.44
C GLU A 226 -10.17 -11.84 14.96
N ARG A 227 -10.06 -10.62 14.41
CA ARG A 227 -10.81 -9.45 14.87
C ARG A 227 -12.18 -9.32 14.19
N PHE A 228 -12.24 -9.57 12.88
CA PHE A 228 -13.45 -9.32 12.10
C PHE A 228 -14.10 -10.63 11.64
N VAL A 229 -15.41 -10.71 11.80
CA VAL A 229 -16.22 -11.87 11.43
C VAL A 229 -17.43 -11.42 10.60
N GLU A 230 -17.59 -12.00 9.42
CA GLU A 230 -18.84 -11.93 8.66
C GLU A 230 -19.77 -13.08 9.01
N VAL A 231 -21.07 -12.77 9.15
CA VAL A 231 -22.12 -13.75 9.42
C VAL A 231 -23.20 -13.67 8.37
N LEU A 232 -23.53 -14.79 7.75
CA LEU A 232 -24.67 -14.91 6.86
C LEU A 232 -25.92 -15.23 7.67
N VAL A 233 -26.73 -14.21 7.93
CA VAL A 233 -27.91 -14.28 8.81
C VAL A 233 -29.17 -14.46 8.00
N SER A 234 -30.09 -15.35 8.44
CA SER A 234 -31.44 -15.49 7.89
C SER A 234 -32.38 -14.41 8.44
N SER A 235 -33.50 -14.17 7.75
CA SER A 235 -34.43 -13.09 8.11
C SER A 235 -35.00 -13.20 9.53
N ASP A 236 -35.20 -14.42 10.01
CA ASP A 236 -35.74 -14.71 11.35
C ASP A 236 -34.75 -14.42 12.49
N ARG A 237 -33.44 -14.35 12.19
CA ARG A 237 -32.37 -14.06 13.15
C ARG A 237 -31.77 -12.66 12.99
N ALA A 238 -32.24 -11.90 11.99
CA ALA A 238 -31.65 -10.61 11.65
C ALA A 238 -31.72 -9.58 12.79
N GLU A 239 -32.80 -9.59 13.58
CA GLU A 239 -32.94 -8.68 14.73
C GLU A 239 -32.02 -9.05 15.89
N ASP A 240 -31.84 -10.35 16.18
CA ASP A 240 -30.91 -10.83 17.18
C ASP A 240 -29.46 -10.43 16.82
N ALA A 241 -29.13 -10.56 15.53
CA ALA A 241 -27.79 -10.17 15.03
C ALA A 241 -27.56 -8.66 15.10
N ARG A 242 -28.54 -7.82 14.75
CA ARG A 242 -28.48 -6.36 14.86
C ARG A 242 -28.29 -5.89 16.30
N ALA A 243 -28.86 -6.60 17.27
CA ALA A 243 -28.70 -6.29 18.68
C ALA A 243 -27.23 -6.40 19.17
N LEU A 244 -26.38 -7.14 18.43
CA LEU A 244 -24.94 -7.27 18.71
C LEU A 244 -24.10 -6.16 18.07
N GLY A 245 -24.71 -5.20 17.36
CA GLY A 245 -24.03 -4.03 16.79
C GLY A 245 -23.08 -4.34 15.63
N PRO A 246 -23.57 -4.89 14.51
CA PRO A 246 -22.74 -5.07 13.33
C PRO A 246 -22.23 -3.72 12.81
N ILE A 247 -20.99 -3.70 12.31
CA ILE A 247 -20.37 -2.49 11.75
C ILE A 247 -20.77 -2.23 10.28
N ASP A 248 -21.23 -3.26 9.56
CA ASP A 248 -21.85 -3.14 8.23
C ASP A 248 -22.92 -4.23 8.06
N GLU A 249 -23.93 -3.93 7.25
CA GLU A 249 -25.01 -4.82 6.89
C GLU A 249 -25.30 -4.74 5.40
N ARG A 250 -25.37 -5.90 4.73
CA ARG A 250 -25.66 -6.00 3.30
C ARG A 250 -26.73 -7.04 3.03
N ALA A 251 -27.87 -6.61 2.50
CA ALA A 251 -28.93 -7.52 2.07
C ALA A 251 -28.46 -8.38 0.89
N LEU A 252 -28.76 -9.66 0.95
CA LEU A 252 -28.48 -10.64 -0.09
C LEU A 252 -29.79 -11.22 -0.65
N PRO A 253 -29.75 -11.89 -1.84
CA PRO A 253 -30.89 -12.60 -2.36
C PRO A 253 -31.44 -13.63 -1.37
N PHE A 254 -32.71 -14.00 -1.56
CA PHE A 254 -33.43 -15.04 -0.77
C PHE A 254 -33.60 -14.70 0.70
N GLY A 255 -33.71 -13.40 1.05
CA GLY A 255 -33.98 -12.94 2.42
C GLY A 255 -32.83 -13.17 3.41
N LYS A 256 -31.62 -13.36 2.92
CA LYS A 256 -30.41 -13.43 3.74
C LYS A 256 -29.75 -12.06 3.88
N THR A 257 -29.05 -11.86 4.98
CA THR A 257 -28.29 -10.64 5.25
C THR A 257 -26.86 -11.01 5.66
N MET A 258 -25.87 -10.40 5.02
CA MET A 258 -24.50 -10.49 5.47
C MET A 258 -24.24 -9.36 6.47
N MET A 259 -23.77 -9.68 7.65
CA MET A 259 -23.42 -8.73 8.70
C MET A 259 -21.98 -8.88 9.11
N LEU A 260 -21.26 -7.75 9.25
CA LEU A 260 -19.86 -7.71 9.65
C LEU A 260 -19.75 -7.23 11.09
N PHE A 261 -18.99 -7.96 11.89
CA PHE A 261 -18.75 -7.65 13.31
C PHE A 261 -17.26 -7.38 13.57
N ASP A 262 -16.98 -6.47 14.50
CA ASP A 262 -15.63 -6.14 14.99
C ASP A 262 -15.50 -6.59 16.46
N GLY A 263 -14.45 -7.36 16.77
CA GLY A 263 -14.08 -7.75 18.13
C GLY A 263 -14.99 -8.80 18.79
N LEU A 264 -15.94 -9.39 18.07
CA LEU A 264 -16.76 -10.47 18.58
C LEU A 264 -16.21 -11.83 18.16
N PRO A 265 -16.09 -12.80 19.10
CA PRO A 265 -15.56 -14.12 18.78
C PRO A 265 -16.53 -14.89 17.86
N GLN A 266 -15.98 -15.63 16.91
CA GLN A 266 -16.75 -16.45 15.97
C GLN A 266 -17.70 -17.42 16.68
N SER A 267 -17.32 -17.97 17.83
CA SER A 267 -18.15 -18.88 18.63
C SER A 267 -19.46 -18.25 19.12
N GLN A 268 -19.46 -16.96 19.43
CA GLN A 268 -20.67 -16.22 19.84
C GLN A 268 -21.60 -15.98 18.63
N LEU A 269 -21.02 -15.76 17.47
CA LEU A 269 -21.76 -15.44 16.25
C LEU A 269 -22.26 -16.69 15.51
N ALA A 270 -21.67 -17.85 15.74
CA ALA A 270 -22.04 -19.11 15.07
C ALA A 270 -23.50 -19.54 15.29
N SER A 271 -24.15 -19.09 16.38
CA SER A 271 -25.57 -19.35 16.63
C SER A 271 -26.52 -18.56 15.74
N LEU A 272 -26.03 -17.46 15.09
CA LEU A 272 -26.83 -16.56 14.25
C LEU A 272 -26.82 -16.98 12.78
N GLY A 273 -25.81 -17.71 12.36
CA GLY A 273 -25.67 -18.14 10.97
C GLY A 273 -24.27 -18.67 10.64
N GLU A 274 -24.01 -18.83 9.35
CA GLU A 274 -22.71 -19.25 8.83
C GLU A 274 -21.70 -18.12 8.97
N THR A 275 -20.59 -18.39 9.63
CA THR A 275 -19.53 -17.40 9.89
C THR A 275 -18.35 -17.60 8.95
N ARG A 276 -17.72 -16.50 8.52
CA ARG A 276 -16.48 -16.50 7.75
C ARG A 276 -15.60 -15.29 8.06
N THR A 277 -14.33 -15.38 7.72
CA THR A 277 -13.44 -14.21 7.70
C THR A 277 -13.84 -13.30 6.54
N PRO A 278 -14.00 -11.97 6.75
CA PRO A 278 -14.30 -11.03 5.68
C PRO A 278 -13.12 -10.93 4.70
N GLY A 279 -13.41 -10.74 3.42
CA GLY A 279 -12.41 -10.28 2.46
C GLY A 279 -11.99 -8.84 2.77
N LEU A 280 -10.74 -8.50 2.45
CA LEU A 280 -10.21 -7.15 2.72
C LEU A 280 -11.03 -6.06 2.00
N ALA A 281 -11.58 -6.36 0.81
CA ALA A 281 -12.44 -5.44 0.07
C ALA A 281 -13.78 -5.17 0.79
N ASP A 282 -14.42 -6.20 1.35
CA ASP A 282 -15.65 -6.04 2.12
C ASP A 282 -15.41 -5.25 3.41
N LEU A 283 -14.29 -5.54 4.11
CA LEU A 283 -13.87 -4.79 5.30
C LEU A 283 -13.57 -3.32 4.96
N PHE A 284 -12.91 -3.06 3.82
CA PHE A 284 -12.65 -1.71 3.35
C PHE A 284 -13.94 -0.93 3.12
N VAL A 285 -14.92 -1.53 2.43
CA VAL A 285 -16.21 -0.88 2.16
C VAL A 285 -16.95 -0.58 3.47
N ALA A 286 -16.97 -1.52 4.41
CA ALA A 286 -17.59 -1.36 5.73
C ALA A 286 -16.95 -0.19 6.51
N THR A 287 -15.61 -0.17 6.56
CA THR A 287 -14.84 0.87 7.27
C THR A 287 -15.02 2.26 6.62
N MET A 288 -15.16 2.33 5.28
CA MET A 288 -15.38 3.59 4.58
C MET A 288 -16.81 4.13 4.75
N LYS A 289 -17.82 3.28 4.93
CA LYS A 289 -19.22 3.69 5.19
C LYS A 289 -19.43 4.06 6.66
N GLY A 290 -18.81 3.31 7.56
CA GLY A 290 -19.06 3.40 8.99
C GLY A 290 -18.54 4.70 9.63
N THR A 291 -19.19 5.07 10.73
CA THR A 291 -18.72 6.11 11.66
C THR A 291 -17.75 5.44 12.64
N TYR A 292 -16.54 5.13 12.19
CA TYR A 292 -15.46 4.87 13.13
C TYR A 292 -15.08 6.22 13.75
N ALA A 293 -15.59 6.44 14.96
CA ALA A 293 -15.27 7.59 15.79
C ALA A 293 -14.03 7.30 16.63
#